data_16e4205cd989ffcce2f5777a5f29db61
#
_entry.id   16e4205cd989ffcce2f5777a5f29db61
#
_cell.length_a   1.000
_cell.length_b   1.000
_cell.length_c   1.000
_cell.angle_alpha   90.00
_cell.angle_beta   90.00
_cell.angle_gamma   90.00
#
_symmetry.space_group_name_H-M   'P 1'
#
loop_
_entity.id
_entity.type
_entity.pdbx_description
1 polymer ?
#
loop_
_entity_poly.entity_id
_entity_poly.type
_entity_poly.pdbx_seq_one_letter_code
_entity_poly.pdbx_strand_id
1 'polypeptide(L)'
;MNRFSIGQEWDSATTASDFFDGKIDEVAIWNVALSAADVTALYNSGNGLKASADSGNYDNSSDLIGYWKLNEGTGSTLTDKTSNSNNGTLINMDSSDWVTSGFNLID
;
A
#
# COMPACT_ATOMS: atom_id res chain seq x y z
N MET A 1 12.18 -13.25 -8.57
CA MET A 1 11.07 -13.52 -7.63
C MET A 1 9.77 -13.55 -8.42
N ASN A 2 9.00 -14.61 -8.26
CA ASN A 2 7.75 -14.77 -9.03
C ASN A 2 6.52 -14.31 -8.25
N ARG A 3 6.68 -13.88 -7.02
CA ARG A 3 5.57 -13.48 -6.17
C ARG A 3 5.89 -12.20 -5.43
N PHE A 4 4.87 -11.37 -5.29
CA PHE A 4 4.89 -10.19 -4.43
C PHE A 4 3.71 -10.30 -3.48
N SER A 5 3.96 -10.11 -2.20
CA SER A 5 2.88 -10.15 -1.21
C SER A 5 3.07 -9.06 -0.18
N ILE A 6 1.97 -8.69 0.45
CA ILE A 6 1.92 -7.72 1.54
C ILE A 6 1.46 -8.49 2.78
N GLY A 7 2.21 -8.38 3.86
CA GLY A 7 1.85 -8.99 5.14
C GLY A 7 2.39 -10.39 5.38
N GLN A 8 3.22 -10.92 4.48
CA GLN A 8 3.82 -12.24 4.64
C GLN A 8 5.09 -12.36 3.80
N GLU A 9 5.89 -13.38 4.08
CA GLU A 9 7.01 -13.73 3.21
C GLU A 9 6.77 -15.08 2.54
N TRP A 10 7.61 -15.42 1.60
CA TRP A 10 7.58 -16.70 0.89
C TRP A 10 8.89 -17.44 1.12
N ASP A 11 8.82 -18.59 1.81
CA ASP A 11 9.97 -19.48 1.97
C ASP A 11 10.31 -20.19 0.66
N SER A 12 9.30 -20.38 -0.18
CA SER A 12 9.43 -20.94 -1.52
C SER A 12 8.31 -20.37 -2.39
N ALA A 13 8.25 -20.79 -3.65
CA ALA A 13 7.21 -20.33 -4.56
C ALA A 13 5.78 -20.67 -4.08
N THR A 14 5.63 -21.60 -3.13
CA THR A 14 4.32 -22.09 -2.69
C THR A 14 4.11 -22.03 -1.18
N THR A 15 5.12 -21.66 -0.39
CA THR A 15 5.03 -21.68 1.08
C THR A 15 5.11 -20.28 1.65
N ALA A 16 3.98 -19.75 2.08
CA ALA A 16 3.91 -18.47 2.79
C ALA A 16 4.21 -18.67 4.27
N SER A 17 4.86 -17.70 4.89
CA SER A 17 5.20 -17.75 6.31
C SER A 17 5.39 -16.35 6.88
N ASP A 18 5.71 -16.28 8.16
CA ASP A 18 6.04 -15.04 8.88
C ASP A 18 5.03 -13.93 8.63
N PHE A 19 3.77 -14.24 8.93
CA PHE A 19 2.65 -13.33 8.72
C PHE A 19 2.77 -12.11 9.62
N PHE A 20 2.51 -10.93 9.05
CA PHE A 20 2.53 -9.68 9.80
C PHE A 20 1.33 -9.63 10.75
N ASP A 21 1.58 -9.38 12.03
CA ASP A 21 0.54 -9.25 13.05
C ASP A 21 0.35 -7.76 13.34
N GLY A 22 -0.65 -7.17 12.75
CA GLY A 22 -0.92 -5.74 12.89
C GLY A 22 -1.82 -5.21 11.79
N LYS A 23 -1.85 -3.90 11.66
CA LYS A 23 -2.64 -3.19 10.66
C LYS A 23 -1.74 -2.69 9.55
N ILE A 24 -2.21 -2.77 8.32
CA ILE A 24 -1.49 -2.27 7.14
C ILE A 24 -2.43 -1.35 6.37
N ASP A 25 -1.91 -0.21 5.92
CA ASP A 25 -2.68 0.79 5.18
C ASP A 25 -1.73 1.56 4.25
N GLU A 26 -2.23 2.02 3.11
CA GLU A 26 -1.51 2.92 2.20
C GLU A 26 -0.14 2.36 1.79
N VAL A 27 -0.14 1.28 1.02
CA VAL A 27 1.09 0.66 0.51
C VAL A 27 1.37 1.17 -0.90
N ALA A 28 2.58 1.63 -1.14
CA ALA A 28 2.98 2.16 -2.44
C ALA A 28 4.40 1.74 -2.78
N ILE A 29 4.67 1.59 -4.08
CA ILE A 29 5.99 1.26 -4.61
C ILE A 29 6.31 2.24 -5.73
N TRP A 30 7.51 2.79 -5.71
CA TRP A 30 8.02 3.72 -6.73
C TRP A 30 9.18 3.07 -7.48
N ASN A 31 9.42 3.51 -8.70
CA ASN A 31 10.57 3.08 -9.49
C ASN A 31 11.79 3.99 -9.30
N VAL A 32 11.75 4.88 -8.33
CA VAL A 32 12.86 5.77 -7.94
C VAL A 32 13.03 5.73 -6.43
N ALA A 33 14.20 6.10 -5.96
CA ALA A 33 14.42 6.31 -4.52
C ALA A 33 13.80 7.65 -4.13
N LEU A 34 12.95 7.64 -3.10
CA LEU A 34 12.38 8.87 -2.56
C LEU A 34 13.43 9.62 -1.74
N SER A 35 13.38 10.95 -1.79
CA SER A 35 14.21 11.78 -0.91
C SER A 35 13.64 11.80 0.51
N ALA A 36 14.44 12.25 1.47
CA ALA A 36 13.96 12.46 2.83
C ALA A 36 12.81 13.46 2.87
N ALA A 37 12.83 14.48 2.02
CA ALA A 37 11.76 15.48 1.95
C ALA A 37 10.47 14.86 1.41
N ASP A 38 10.55 13.95 0.42
CA ASP A 38 9.40 13.21 -0.07
C ASP A 38 8.76 12.40 1.06
N VAL A 39 9.58 11.65 1.81
CA VAL A 39 9.09 10.80 2.89
C VAL A 39 8.43 11.62 3.99
N THR A 40 9.04 12.74 4.37
CA THR A 40 8.47 13.64 5.39
C THR A 40 7.12 14.20 4.93
N ALA A 41 7.01 14.57 3.65
CA ALA A 41 5.75 15.09 3.09
C ALA A 41 4.67 14.00 3.10
N LEU A 42 5.00 12.79 2.68
CA LEU A 42 4.05 11.67 2.68
C LEU A 42 3.59 11.30 4.09
N TYR A 43 4.48 11.34 5.07
CA TYR A 43 4.12 11.10 6.46
C TYR A 43 3.14 12.15 6.98
N ASN A 44 3.31 13.40 6.59
CA ASN A 44 2.39 14.51 6.86
C ASN A 44 1.99 14.60 8.33
N SER A 45 2.99 14.60 9.23
CA SER A 45 2.80 14.66 10.68
C SER A 45 1.89 13.54 11.22
N GLY A 46 1.92 12.38 10.58
CA GLY A 46 1.14 11.20 10.98
C GLY A 46 -0.23 11.11 10.32
N ASN A 47 -0.64 12.09 9.52
CA ASN A 47 -1.94 12.08 8.82
C ASN A 47 -1.86 11.39 7.46
N GLY A 48 -0.68 11.25 6.90
CA GLY A 48 -0.48 10.70 5.57
C GLY A 48 -0.88 11.64 4.45
N LEU A 49 -0.44 11.33 3.24
CA LEU A 49 -0.90 11.93 1.99
C LEU A 49 -1.15 10.80 1.01
N LYS A 50 -2.13 10.97 0.13
CA LYS A 50 -2.30 9.99 -0.94
C LYS A 50 -1.10 10.08 -1.89
N ALA A 51 -0.50 8.94 -2.21
CA ALA A 51 0.69 8.89 -3.04
C ALA A 51 0.40 9.16 -4.52
N SER A 52 -0.86 9.18 -4.92
CA SER A 52 -1.29 9.32 -6.32
C SER A 52 -1.30 10.76 -6.83
N ALA A 53 -0.97 11.74 -5.99
CA ALA A 53 -0.92 13.15 -6.41
C ALA A 53 0.24 13.86 -5.73
N ASP A 54 0.92 14.73 -6.48
CA ASP A 54 1.98 15.57 -5.92
C ASP A 54 1.41 16.58 -4.95
N SER A 55 2.12 16.82 -3.85
CA SER A 55 1.70 17.77 -2.82
C SER A 55 2.92 18.21 -2.01
N GLY A 56 3.12 19.51 -1.88
CA GLY A 56 4.24 20.03 -1.13
C GLY A 56 5.57 19.55 -1.70
N ASN A 57 6.41 18.96 -0.86
CA ASN A 57 7.70 18.42 -1.27
C ASN A 57 7.61 17.04 -1.90
N TYR A 58 6.43 16.43 -1.90
CA TYR A 58 6.23 15.15 -2.57
C TYR A 58 5.91 15.41 -4.05
N ASP A 59 6.80 14.98 -4.93
CA ASP A 59 6.71 15.23 -6.37
C ASP A 59 6.93 13.97 -7.22
N ASN A 60 6.77 12.78 -6.64
CA ASN A 60 7.06 11.50 -7.31
C ASN A 60 5.81 10.66 -7.60
N SER A 61 4.64 11.26 -7.67
CA SER A 61 3.42 10.50 -7.97
C SER A 61 3.47 9.83 -9.34
N SER A 62 4.16 10.45 -10.30
CA SER A 62 4.32 9.87 -11.65
C SER A 62 5.29 8.68 -11.68
N ASP A 63 6.05 8.45 -10.62
CA ASP A 63 7.00 7.35 -10.53
C ASP A 63 6.42 6.12 -9.82
N LEU A 64 5.14 6.15 -9.44
CA LEU A 64 4.47 5.01 -8.83
C LEU A 64 4.34 3.86 -9.82
N ILE A 65 4.67 2.66 -9.36
CA ILE A 65 4.42 1.42 -10.11
C ILE A 65 3.29 0.61 -9.50
N GLY A 66 2.95 0.85 -8.24
CA GLY A 66 1.79 0.26 -7.57
C GLY A 66 1.39 1.08 -6.36
N TYR A 67 0.11 1.18 -6.12
CA TYR A 67 -0.42 1.90 -4.95
C TYR A 67 -1.74 1.28 -4.52
N TRP A 68 -1.75 0.69 -3.34
CA TRP A 68 -2.93 0.03 -2.76
C TRP A 68 -3.33 0.77 -1.50
N LYS A 69 -4.51 1.37 -1.52
CA LYS A 69 -4.98 2.17 -0.38
C LYS A 69 -5.50 1.32 0.78
N LEU A 70 -5.88 0.09 0.52
CA LEU A 70 -6.45 -0.83 1.50
C LEU A 70 -7.69 -0.25 2.19
N ASN A 71 -8.55 0.38 1.41
CA ASN A 71 -9.78 1.01 1.91
C ASN A 71 -11.04 0.44 1.27
N GLU A 72 -10.95 -0.71 0.61
CA GLU A 72 -12.11 -1.33 -0.06
C GLU A 72 -13.20 -1.73 0.92
N GLY A 73 -12.83 -2.23 2.09
CA GLY A 73 -13.78 -2.59 3.14
C GLY A 73 -14.53 -3.89 2.93
N THR A 74 -14.54 -4.43 1.71
CA THR A 74 -15.21 -5.66 1.34
C THR A 74 -14.51 -6.29 0.14
N GLY A 75 -14.91 -7.50 -0.20
CA GLY A 75 -14.42 -8.17 -1.40
C GLY A 75 -13.08 -8.86 -1.19
N SER A 76 -12.49 -9.29 -2.30
CA SER A 76 -11.24 -10.07 -2.31
C SER A 76 -10.15 -9.44 -3.17
N THR A 77 -10.34 -8.23 -3.66
CA THR A 77 -9.39 -7.55 -4.54
C THR A 77 -8.91 -6.25 -3.90
N LEU A 78 -7.59 -6.04 -3.90
CA LEU A 78 -6.98 -4.76 -3.60
C LEU A 78 -6.68 -4.07 -4.92
N THR A 79 -7.31 -2.93 -5.18
CA THR A 79 -7.14 -2.22 -6.43
C THR A 79 -5.85 -1.40 -6.41
N ASP A 80 -5.00 -1.62 -7.41
CA ASP A 80 -3.86 -0.75 -7.70
C ASP A 80 -4.40 0.56 -8.28
N LYS A 81 -4.11 1.68 -7.63
CA LYS A 81 -4.59 3.00 -8.04
C LYS A 81 -3.77 3.62 -9.17
N THR A 82 -2.70 2.96 -9.59
CA THR A 82 -1.94 3.39 -10.78
C THR A 82 -2.55 2.80 -12.04
N SER A 83 -2.09 3.27 -13.20
CA SER A 83 -2.55 2.74 -14.49
C SER A 83 -1.99 1.35 -14.82
N ASN A 84 -1.11 0.82 -13.97
CA ASN A 84 -0.46 -0.49 -14.21
C ASN A 84 -1.38 -1.67 -13.89
N SER A 85 -2.46 -1.46 -13.16
CA SER A 85 -3.45 -2.49 -12.82
C SER A 85 -2.86 -3.73 -12.15
N ASN A 86 -1.90 -3.53 -11.26
CA ASN A 86 -1.27 -4.60 -10.47
C ASN A 86 -2.16 -4.93 -9.27
N ASN A 87 -3.39 -5.34 -9.51
CA ASN A 87 -4.36 -5.61 -8.46
C ASN A 87 -3.92 -6.81 -7.62
N GLY A 88 -4.14 -6.71 -6.31
CA GLY A 88 -3.85 -7.78 -5.37
C GLY A 88 -5.07 -8.64 -5.08
N THR A 89 -4.83 -9.86 -4.60
CA THR A 89 -5.89 -10.75 -4.14
C THR A 89 -5.72 -10.95 -2.63
N LEU A 90 -6.81 -10.77 -1.88
CA LEU A 90 -6.83 -11.03 -0.44
C LEU A 90 -6.89 -12.53 -0.21
N ILE A 91 -6.02 -13.03 0.66
CA ILE A 91 -5.95 -14.45 1.00
C ILE A 91 -6.27 -14.60 2.49
N ASN A 92 -7.25 -15.46 2.80
CA ASN A 92 -7.67 -15.78 4.16
C ASN A 92 -8.13 -14.55 4.96
N MET A 93 -8.75 -13.59 4.27
CA MET A 93 -9.31 -12.38 4.89
C MET A 93 -10.81 -12.33 4.65
N ASP A 94 -11.54 -11.81 5.62
CA ASP A 94 -12.97 -11.56 5.48
C ASP A 94 -13.32 -10.14 5.92
N SER A 95 -14.61 -9.80 5.93
CA SER A 95 -15.05 -8.44 6.21
C SER A 95 -14.71 -7.97 7.62
N SER A 96 -14.49 -8.89 8.58
CA SER A 96 -14.12 -8.50 9.94
C SER A 96 -12.67 -8.08 10.08
N ASP A 97 -11.84 -8.34 9.07
CA ASP A 97 -10.43 -7.95 9.06
C ASP A 97 -10.23 -6.49 8.65
N TRP A 98 -11.27 -5.85 8.14
CA TRP A 98 -11.21 -4.42 7.82
C TRP A 98 -11.44 -3.60 9.09
N VAL A 99 -10.51 -2.71 9.38
CA VAL A 99 -10.53 -1.91 10.61
C VAL A 99 -10.34 -0.44 10.28
N THR A 100 -10.71 0.42 11.23
CA THR A 100 -10.57 1.87 11.05
C THR A 100 -9.10 2.26 10.91
N SER A 101 -8.79 3.06 9.91
CA SER A 101 -7.45 3.61 9.70
C SER A 101 -7.10 4.59 10.82
N GLY A 102 -5.79 4.64 11.15
CA GLY A 102 -5.25 5.68 12.04
C GLY A 102 -4.97 6.99 11.31
N PHE A 103 -5.17 7.05 9.99
CA PHE A 103 -4.91 8.23 9.18
C PHE A 103 -6.17 9.06 8.99
N ASN A 104 -6.00 10.38 8.84
CA ASN A 104 -7.07 11.29 8.44
C ASN A 104 -7.03 11.58 6.93
N LEU A 105 -6.51 10.65 6.16
CA LEU A 105 -6.34 10.80 4.73
C LEU A 105 -7.68 10.85 4.02
N ILE A 106 -7.86 11.85 3.16
CA ILE A 106 -9.06 12.00 2.34
C ILE A 106 -8.77 11.37 0.98
N ASP A 107 -9.65 10.48 0.57
CA ASP A 107 -9.52 9.78 -0.71
C ASP A 107 -9.95 10.64 -1.90
#